data_f99d29cd1be24a909200ab5bf424fa59
#
_entry.id   f99d29cd1be24a909200ab5bf424fa59
#
_cell.length_a   1.000
_cell.length_b   1.000
_cell.length_c   1.000
_cell.angle_alpha   90.00
_cell.angle_beta   90.00
_cell.angle_gamma   90.00
#
_symmetry.space_group_name_H-M   'P 1'
#
loop_
_entity.id
_entity.type
_entity.pdbx_description
1 polymer ?
#
loop_
_entity_poly.entity_id
_entity_poly.type
_entity_poly.pdbx_seq_one_letter_code
_entity_poly.pdbx_strand_id
1 'polypeptide(L)'
;MGQLIYGSTEYTLDDRVLAHLQVVVSMKLRRGENFFVSWRSTAAEGSGRQSVWIDNGMHLGFHYDGARIPTVNREWAEEMAASAHTNFGLQLTNENGELLNSARDAKTA
;
A
#
# COMPACT_ATOMS: atom_id res chain seq x y z
N MET A 1 9.65 -1.01 9.82
CA MET A 1 8.37 -0.40 9.42
C MET A 1 8.64 0.94 8.76
N GLY A 2 7.96 1.21 7.68
CA GLY A 2 8.07 2.49 7.00
C GLY A 2 6.76 3.24 7.03
N GLN A 3 6.68 4.36 6.32
CA GLN A 3 5.48 5.19 6.29
C GLN A 3 5.06 5.51 4.87
N LEU A 4 3.77 5.35 4.60
CA LEU A 4 3.15 5.93 3.43
C LEU A 4 2.68 7.32 3.84
N ILE A 5 3.24 8.33 3.20
CA ILE A 5 2.90 9.72 3.49
C ILE A 5 1.84 10.18 2.50
N TYR A 6 0.65 10.48 3.01
CA TYR A 6 -0.50 10.86 2.20
C TYR A 6 -0.95 12.24 2.63
N GLY A 7 -0.54 13.26 1.89
CA GLY A 7 -0.77 14.63 2.33
C GLY A 7 -0.07 14.90 3.65
N SER A 8 -0.84 15.21 4.68
CA SER A 8 -0.31 15.44 6.03
C SER A 8 -0.47 14.22 6.94
N THR A 9 -0.97 13.12 6.42
CA THR A 9 -1.21 11.90 7.19
C THR A 9 -0.14 10.86 6.88
N GLU A 10 0.28 10.12 7.90
CA GLU A 10 1.25 9.04 7.73
C GLU A 10 0.62 7.72 8.15
N TYR A 11 0.76 6.72 7.31
CA TYR A 11 0.29 5.36 7.59
C TYR A 11 1.51 4.46 7.70
N THR A 12 1.64 3.75 8.81
CA THR A 12 2.79 2.88 9.03
C THR A 12 2.54 1.52 8.40
N LEU A 13 3.46 1.08 7.54
CA LEU A 13 3.38 -0.19 6.85
C LEU A 13 4.74 -0.87 6.90
N ASP A 14 4.73 -2.20 6.76
CA ASP A 14 5.97 -2.95 6.63
C ASP A 14 6.73 -2.48 5.38
N ASP A 15 8.06 -2.38 5.48
CA ASP A 15 8.89 -1.90 4.38
C ASP A 15 8.68 -2.70 3.10
N ARG A 16 8.50 -4.01 3.22
CA ARG A 16 8.33 -4.87 2.06
C ARG A 16 6.98 -4.64 1.38
N VAL A 17 5.92 -4.47 2.15
CA VAL A 17 4.59 -4.11 1.62
C VAL A 17 4.67 -2.76 0.94
N LEU A 18 5.33 -1.81 1.58
CA LEU A 18 5.46 -0.45 1.09
C LEU A 18 6.22 -0.41 -0.23
N ALA A 19 7.28 -1.20 -0.35
CA ALA A 19 8.07 -1.26 -1.59
C ALA A 19 7.23 -1.79 -2.76
N HIS A 20 6.42 -2.81 -2.51
CA HIS A 20 5.57 -3.37 -3.56
C HIS A 20 4.46 -2.40 -3.94
N LEU A 21 3.90 -1.70 -2.96
CA LEU A 21 2.93 -0.64 -3.24
C LEU A 21 3.56 0.46 -4.09
N GLN A 22 4.79 0.87 -3.77
CA GLN A 22 5.46 1.92 -4.54
C GLN A 22 5.65 1.52 -6.00
N VAL A 23 6.01 0.27 -6.26
CA VAL A 23 6.16 -0.23 -7.63
C VAL A 23 4.85 -0.09 -8.40
N VAL A 24 3.74 -0.52 -7.80
CA VAL A 24 2.43 -0.47 -8.45
C VAL A 24 1.97 0.97 -8.65
N VAL A 25 2.09 1.80 -7.63
CA VAL A 25 1.70 3.22 -7.71
C VAL A 25 2.49 3.93 -8.80
N SER A 26 3.81 3.72 -8.83
CA SER A 26 4.68 4.33 -9.83
C SER A 26 4.23 3.97 -11.24
N MET A 27 3.95 2.69 -11.47
CA MET A 27 3.53 2.20 -12.78
C MET A 27 2.19 2.78 -13.20
N LYS A 28 1.22 2.81 -12.28
CA LYS A 28 -0.12 3.32 -12.55
C LYS A 28 -0.12 4.82 -12.84
N LEU A 29 0.56 5.60 -12.02
CA LEU A 29 0.58 7.05 -12.18
C LEU A 29 1.30 7.48 -13.47
N ARG A 30 2.32 6.73 -13.88
CA ARG A 30 2.99 6.99 -15.15
C ARG A 30 2.08 6.82 -16.35
N ARG A 31 1.06 5.99 -16.22
CA ARG A 31 0.05 5.76 -17.26
C ARG A 31 -1.13 6.73 -17.14
N GLY A 32 -1.09 7.62 -16.16
CA GLY A 32 -2.20 8.52 -15.90
C GLY A 32 -3.41 7.86 -15.27
N GLU A 33 -3.23 6.69 -14.67
CA GLU A 33 -4.33 5.98 -14.02
C GLU A 33 -4.43 6.37 -12.56
N ASN A 34 -5.63 6.73 -12.14
CA ASN A 34 -5.93 7.05 -10.73
C ASN A 34 -6.69 5.90 -10.12
N PHE A 35 -6.54 5.69 -8.81
CA PHE A 35 -7.15 4.52 -8.17
C PHE A 35 -7.19 4.70 -6.67
N PHE A 36 -8.03 3.90 -6.01
CA PHE A 36 -8.04 3.79 -4.55
C PHE A 36 -7.04 2.73 -4.11
N VAL A 37 -6.47 2.92 -2.92
CA VAL A 37 -5.71 1.91 -2.20
C VAL A 37 -6.46 1.63 -0.91
N SER A 38 -6.75 0.38 -0.63
CA SER A 38 -7.58 -0.02 0.51
C SER A 38 -6.89 -1.07 1.38
N TRP A 39 -7.15 -0.99 2.68
CA TRP A 39 -6.73 -2.02 3.62
C TRP A 39 -7.69 -2.03 4.80
N ARG A 40 -7.61 -3.06 5.64
CA ARG A 40 -8.45 -3.12 6.84
C ARG A 40 -7.75 -2.45 8.01
N SER A 41 -8.51 -1.74 8.84
CA SER A 41 -8.01 -1.15 10.07
C SER A 41 -8.11 -2.16 11.19
N THR A 42 -7.17 -2.09 12.16
CA THR A 42 -7.27 -2.92 13.35
C THR A 42 -8.34 -2.39 14.29
N ALA A 43 -8.72 -3.22 15.28
CA ALA A 43 -9.65 -2.78 16.33
C ALA A 43 -9.10 -1.58 17.09
N ALA A 44 -7.78 -1.52 17.27
CA ALA A 44 -7.13 -0.41 17.97
C ALA A 44 -7.29 0.91 17.22
N GLU A 45 -7.49 0.85 15.90
CA GLU A 45 -7.67 2.04 15.07
C GLU A 45 -9.13 2.30 14.74
N GLY A 46 -10.04 1.57 15.39
CA GLY A 46 -11.46 1.77 15.18
C GLY A 46 -12.11 0.79 14.22
N SER A 47 -11.49 -0.30 13.93
CA SER A 47 -11.93 -1.36 13.01
C SER A 47 -12.66 -0.87 11.76
N GLY A 48 -12.69 -1.69 10.71
CA GLY A 48 -13.30 -1.33 9.45
C GLY A 48 -12.26 -1.28 8.34
N ARG A 49 -12.56 -0.53 7.29
CA ARG A 49 -11.68 -0.44 6.12
C ARG A 49 -11.25 1.01 5.91
N GLN A 50 -10.03 1.16 5.42
CA GLN A 50 -9.44 2.44 5.04
C GLN A 50 -9.27 2.45 3.53
N SER A 51 -9.60 3.57 2.88
CA SER A 51 -9.35 3.75 1.45
C SER A 51 -8.81 5.15 1.22
N VAL A 52 -7.75 5.26 0.40
CA VAL A 52 -7.17 6.55 0.05
C VAL A 52 -7.10 6.65 -1.48
N TRP A 53 -7.39 7.84 -2.00
CA TRP A 53 -7.37 8.09 -3.44
C TRP A 53 -5.98 8.52 -3.88
N ILE A 54 -5.45 7.86 -4.90
CA ILE A 54 -4.10 8.13 -5.42
C ILE A 54 -4.21 8.76 -6.81
N ASP A 55 -3.63 9.95 -6.97
CA ASP A 55 -3.53 10.59 -8.28
C ASP A 55 -2.23 11.41 -8.38
N ASN A 56 -1.98 11.95 -9.58
CA ASN A 56 -0.75 12.69 -9.85
C ASN A 56 -0.69 14.06 -9.20
N GLY A 57 -1.81 14.57 -8.72
CA GLY A 57 -1.88 15.93 -8.16
C GLY A 57 -1.68 16.01 -6.67
N MET A 58 -1.45 14.91 -5.99
CA MET A 58 -1.38 14.89 -4.54
C MET A 58 0.05 14.73 -4.02
N HIS A 59 0.24 15.14 -2.78
CA HIS A 59 1.51 14.91 -2.09
C HIS A 59 1.54 13.47 -1.59
N LEU A 60 2.44 12.66 -2.15
CA LEU A 60 2.56 11.26 -1.82
C LEU A 60 4.03 10.93 -1.62
N GLY A 61 4.36 10.31 -0.50
CA GLY A 61 5.73 9.93 -0.19
C GLY A 61 5.82 8.54 0.38
N PHE A 62 6.99 7.95 0.24
CA PHE A 62 7.31 6.63 0.78
C PHE A 62 8.59 6.75 1.59
N HIS A 63 8.49 6.51 2.88
CA HIS A 63 9.65 6.54 3.77
C HIS A 63 9.93 5.13 4.28
N TYR A 64 11.16 4.68 4.13
CA TYR A 64 11.59 3.34 4.55
C TYR A 64 12.51 3.44 5.75
N ASP A 65 12.32 2.57 6.73
CA ASP A 65 13.19 2.54 7.90
C ASP A 65 14.56 1.95 7.56
N GLY A 66 14.59 0.94 6.69
CA GLY A 66 15.83 0.32 6.27
C GLY A 66 16.44 1.02 5.06
N ALA A 67 17.77 1.06 4.99
CA ALA A 67 18.46 1.64 3.84
C ALA A 67 18.49 0.69 2.64
N ARG A 68 18.28 -0.60 2.88
CA ARG A 68 18.30 -1.60 1.81
C ARG A 68 16.96 -1.61 1.08
N ILE A 69 17.01 -1.60 -0.25
CA ILE A 69 15.81 -1.72 -1.08
C ILE A 69 15.32 -3.17 -1.03
N PRO A 70 14.07 -3.41 -0.59
CA PRO A 70 13.54 -4.78 -0.56
C PRO A 70 13.47 -5.39 -1.96
N THR A 71 13.70 -6.70 -2.03
CA THR A 71 13.56 -7.43 -3.29
C THR A 71 12.09 -7.49 -3.69
N VAL A 72 11.81 -7.19 -4.96
CA VAL A 72 10.42 -7.19 -5.44
C VAL A 72 9.99 -8.60 -5.83
N ASN A 73 8.86 -9.03 -5.29
CA ASN A 73 8.17 -10.23 -5.73
C ASN A 73 7.20 -9.82 -6.83
N ARG A 74 7.56 -10.12 -8.08
CA ARG A 74 6.80 -9.70 -9.25
C ARG A 74 5.35 -10.18 -9.21
N GLU A 75 5.13 -11.42 -8.82
CA GLU A 75 3.80 -12.00 -8.77
C GLU A 75 2.91 -11.25 -7.78
N TRP A 76 3.44 -10.93 -6.62
CA TRP A 76 2.71 -10.16 -5.62
C TRP A 76 2.36 -8.77 -6.14
N ALA A 77 3.32 -8.09 -6.77
CA ALA A 77 3.08 -6.77 -7.35
C ALA A 77 2.02 -6.82 -8.44
N GLU A 78 2.04 -7.85 -9.28
CA GLU A 78 1.06 -8.02 -10.34
C GLU A 78 -0.36 -8.27 -9.79
N GLU A 79 -0.47 -9.05 -8.73
CA GLU A 79 -1.76 -9.30 -8.08
C GLU A 79 -2.32 -8.01 -7.47
N MET A 80 -1.49 -7.21 -6.84
CA MET A 80 -1.92 -5.92 -6.29
C MET A 80 -2.35 -4.99 -7.41
N ALA A 81 -1.59 -4.94 -8.50
CA ALA A 81 -1.93 -4.09 -9.65
C ALA A 81 -3.28 -4.49 -10.25
N ALA A 82 -3.54 -5.79 -10.37
CA ALA A 82 -4.80 -6.28 -10.90
C ALA A 82 -5.98 -5.89 -10.02
N SER A 83 -5.80 -5.90 -8.70
CA SER A 83 -6.88 -5.54 -7.79
C SER A 83 -7.26 -4.06 -7.87
N ALA A 84 -6.40 -3.21 -8.43
CA ALA A 84 -6.69 -1.79 -8.57
C ALA A 84 -7.85 -1.51 -9.54
N HIS A 85 -8.21 -2.48 -10.37
CA HIS A 85 -9.32 -2.34 -11.31
C HIS A 85 -10.69 -2.62 -10.70
N THR A 86 -10.73 -3.04 -9.43
CA THR A 86 -12.00 -3.27 -8.75
C THR A 86 -12.59 -1.96 -8.24
N ASN A 87 -13.89 -1.98 -7.90
CA ASN A 87 -14.57 -0.80 -7.37
C ASN A 87 -13.94 -0.28 -6.07
N PHE A 88 -13.32 -1.16 -5.29
CA PHE A 88 -12.69 -0.80 -4.03
C PHE A 88 -11.19 -0.49 -4.20
N GLY A 89 -10.69 -0.58 -5.42
CA GLY A 89 -9.32 -0.26 -5.74
C GLY A 89 -8.31 -1.34 -5.36
N LEU A 90 -7.05 -0.96 -5.34
CA LEU A 90 -5.96 -1.84 -5.00
C LEU A 90 -6.09 -2.30 -3.55
N GLN A 91 -6.11 -3.61 -3.35
CA GLN A 91 -6.18 -4.21 -2.02
C GLN A 91 -4.77 -4.51 -1.52
N LEU A 92 -4.39 -3.90 -0.39
CA LEU A 92 -3.10 -4.22 0.22
C LEU A 92 -3.16 -5.61 0.82
N THR A 93 -2.22 -6.45 0.42
CA THR A 93 -2.12 -7.83 0.91
C THR A 93 -0.72 -8.07 1.44
N ASN A 94 -0.56 -9.15 2.21
CA ASN A 94 0.76 -9.66 2.52
C ASN A 94 1.21 -10.54 1.34
N GLU A 95 2.42 -11.09 1.43
CA GLU A 95 3.00 -11.87 0.34
C GLU A 95 2.24 -13.17 0.05
N ASN A 96 1.44 -13.63 1.00
CA ASN A 96 0.62 -14.83 0.82
C ASN A 96 -0.75 -14.53 0.19
N GLY A 97 -1.02 -13.28 -0.14
CA GLY A 97 -2.27 -12.89 -0.76
C GLY A 97 -3.40 -12.57 0.21
N GLU A 98 -3.14 -12.61 1.51
CA GLU A 98 -4.13 -12.28 2.51
C GLU A 98 -4.23 -10.77 2.69
N LEU A 99 -5.44 -10.26 2.91
CA LEU A 99 -5.66 -8.84 3.11
C LEU A 99 -4.88 -8.32 4.32
N LEU A 100 -4.20 -7.22 4.13
CA LEU A 100 -3.43 -6.58 5.20
C LEU A 100 -4.40 -5.88 6.15
N ASN A 101 -4.18 -6.07 7.45
CA ASN A 101 -5.00 -5.47 8.50
C ASN A 101 -4.37 -4.23 9.12
N SER A 102 -3.68 -3.43 8.40
CA SER A 102 -2.97 -2.27 8.92
C SER A 102 -1.52 -2.59 9.26
N ALA A 103 -0.80 -1.57 9.70
CA ALA A 103 0.61 -1.65 10.04
C ALA A 103 0.90 -2.68 11.15
N ARG A 104 -0.04 -2.83 12.08
CA ARG A 104 0.15 -3.76 13.19
C ARG A 104 0.23 -5.20 12.72
N ASP A 105 -0.62 -5.57 11.77
CA ASP A 105 -0.63 -6.89 11.18
C ASP A 105 0.68 -7.15 10.43
N ALA A 106 1.11 -6.18 9.66
CA ALA A 106 2.36 -6.26 8.93
C ALA A 106 3.55 -6.40 9.87
N LYS A 107 3.48 -5.78 11.04
CA LYS A 107 4.53 -5.84 12.04
C LYS A 107 4.66 -7.22 12.67
N THR A 108 3.55 -7.91 12.86
CA THR A 108 3.53 -9.22 13.51
C THR A 108 3.72 -10.38 12.56
N ALA A 109 3.61 -10.13 11.28
CA ALA A 109 3.70 -11.17 10.25
C ALA A 109 5.14 -11.70 10.04
#